data_06032f04a09f58092beb946bbd043e91
#
_entry.id   06032f04a09f58092beb946bbd043e91
#
_cell.length_a   1.000
_cell.length_b   1.000
_cell.length_c   1.000
_cell.angle_alpha   90.00
_cell.angle_beta   90.00
_cell.angle_gamma   90.00
#
_symmetry.space_group_name_H-M   'P 1'
#
loop_
_entity.id
_entity.type
_entity.pdbx_description
1 polymer ?
#
loop_
_entity_poly.entity_id
_entity_poly.type
_entity_poly.pdbx_seq_one_letter_code
_entity_poly.pdbx_strand_id
1 'polypeptide(L)'
;MFTNRDEVLEKALRIFAKMNYEKASQMEIAKTCGLSKAGLTYYFPFKLDLFMAVADRYVFDTQHSKNKFNFTDGSLSEFIDQYIAGVENTMQRLVRLLDDGNNPSGCSFNFYYYHLLMQVRLYYPNVEQKIAAIFEQNHRLWKSAIHRAKENGEIRSDLDVEETALMFWQMFFWWRTMLLLRH
;
A
#
# COMPACT_ATOMS: atom_id res chain seq x y z
N MET A 1 -5.46 27.79 -12.26
CA MET A 1 -5.92 26.64 -11.47
C MET A 1 -4.78 26.25 -10.54
N PHE A 2 -4.93 26.40 -9.24
CA PHE A 2 -3.86 26.05 -8.30
C PHE A 2 -3.91 24.53 -8.11
N THR A 3 -2.95 23.82 -8.69
CA THR A 3 -2.77 22.39 -8.46
C THR A 3 -2.24 22.19 -7.05
N ASN A 4 -2.94 21.43 -6.24
CA ASN A 4 -2.52 21.16 -4.87
C ASN A 4 -1.50 19.99 -4.88
N ARG A 5 -0.67 19.89 -3.84
CA ARG A 5 0.37 18.85 -3.70
C ARG A 5 -0.21 17.43 -3.81
N ASP A 6 -1.41 17.19 -3.30
CA ASP A 6 -2.08 15.89 -3.34
C ASP A 6 -2.49 15.49 -4.76
N GLU A 7 -2.96 16.44 -5.56
CA GLU A 7 -3.27 16.23 -6.98
C GLU A 7 -2.02 15.88 -7.79
N VAL A 8 -0.88 16.51 -7.48
CA VAL A 8 0.41 16.14 -8.08
C VAL A 8 0.79 14.72 -7.77
N LEU A 9 0.65 14.28 -6.50
CA LEU A 9 0.96 12.92 -6.08
C LEU A 9 0.06 11.89 -6.76
N GLU A 10 -1.24 12.16 -6.91
CA GLU A 10 -2.16 11.25 -7.59
C GLU A 10 -1.83 11.08 -9.08
N LYS A 11 -1.55 12.19 -9.79
CA LYS A 11 -1.13 12.13 -11.19
C LYS A 11 0.22 11.44 -11.35
N ALA A 12 1.18 11.72 -10.46
CA ALA A 12 2.48 11.05 -10.45
C ALA A 12 2.38 9.55 -10.15
N LEU A 13 1.45 9.14 -9.25
CA LEU A 13 1.14 7.72 -9.01
C LEU A 13 0.82 6.99 -10.31
N ARG A 14 -0.11 7.55 -11.12
CA ARG A 14 -0.50 6.93 -12.40
C ARG A 14 0.67 6.83 -13.38
N ILE A 15 1.52 7.85 -13.43
CA ILE A 15 2.71 7.83 -14.29
C ILE A 15 3.69 6.75 -13.84
N PHE A 16 4.09 6.71 -12.57
CA PHE A 16 5.03 5.72 -12.08
C PHE A 16 4.46 4.29 -12.11
N ALA A 17 3.17 4.11 -11.93
CA ALA A 17 2.53 2.81 -12.03
C ALA A 17 2.50 2.27 -13.47
N LYS A 18 2.25 3.13 -14.47
CA LYS A 18 2.14 2.75 -15.88
C LYS A 18 3.48 2.79 -16.63
N MET A 19 4.40 3.66 -16.18
CA MET A 19 5.72 3.83 -16.78
C MET A 19 6.81 3.41 -15.79
N ASN A 20 8.00 3.07 -16.30
CA ASN A 20 9.15 2.84 -15.43
C ASN A 20 9.63 4.18 -14.84
N TYR A 21 10.08 4.16 -13.56
CA TYR A 21 10.69 5.31 -12.89
C TYR A 21 11.77 5.99 -13.76
N GLU A 22 12.63 5.22 -14.41
CA GLU A 22 13.70 5.77 -15.25
C GLU A 22 13.17 6.55 -16.45
N LYS A 23 12.11 6.05 -17.10
CA LYS A 23 11.51 6.67 -18.28
C LYS A 23 10.70 7.92 -17.97
N ALA A 24 10.09 7.99 -16.79
CA ALA A 24 9.29 9.14 -16.38
C ALA A 24 10.19 10.37 -16.15
N SER A 25 10.11 11.36 -17.01
CA SER A 25 10.85 12.62 -16.85
C SER A 25 10.09 13.62 -16.00
N GLN A 26 10.81 14.50 -15.26
CA GLN A 26 10.16 15.59 -14.51
C GLN A 26 9.34 16.51 -15.41
N MET A 27 9.76 16.72 -16.64
CA MET A 27 9.03 17.57 -17.60
C MET A 27 7.71 16.95 -18.02
N GLU A 28 7.67 15.64 -18.29
CA GLU A 28 6.46 14.90 -18.62
C GLU A 28 5.49 14.86 -17.44
N ILE A 29 6.00 14.60 -16.23
CA ILE A 29 5.20 14.64 -15.01
C ILE A 29 4.60 16.03 -14.79
N ALA A 30 5.39 17.10 -14.92
CA ALA A 30 4.92 18.47 -14.80
C ALA A 30 3.78 18.77 -15.82
N LYS A 31 3.98 18.39 -17.07
CA LYS A 31 2.97 18.54 -18.14
C LYS A 31 1.67 17.82 -17.79
N THR A 32 1.74 16.59 -17.34
CA THR A 32 0.57 15.79 -16.91
C THR A 32 -0.13 16.41 -15.70
N CYS A 33 0.63 17.04 -14.79
CA CYS A 33 0.07 17.76 -13.66
C CYS A 33 -0.51 19.13 -14.01
N GLY A 34 -0.35 19.60 -15.26
CA GLY A 34 -0.72 20.97 -15.65
C GLY A 34 0.18 22.06 -15.07
N LEU A 35 1.43 21.68 -14.75
CA LEU A 35 2.44 22.56 -14.16
C LEU A 35 3.58 22.83 -15.14
N SER A 36 4.27 23.97 -14.93
CA SER A 36 5.60 24.16 -15.50
C SER A 36 6.63 23.27 -14.75
N LYS A 37 7.79 23.02 -15.36
CA LYS A 37 8.89 22.31 -14.69
C LYS A 37 9.26 23.01 -13.37
N ALA A 38 9.35 24.35 -13.36
CA ALA A 38 9.62 25.12 -12.15
C ALA A 38 8.53 24.95 -11.09
N GLY A 39 7.25 24.90 -11.50
CA GLY A 39 6.14 24.64 -10.60
C GLY A 39 6.20 23.26 -9.95
N LEU A 40 6.57 22.21 -10.69
CA LEU A 40 6.79 20.88 -10.12
C LEU A 40 8.01 20.86 -9.18
N THR A 41 9.12 21.49 -9.59
CA THR A 41 10.36 21.55 -8.80
C THR A 41 10.17 22.31 -7.48
N TYR A 42 9.23 23.26 -7.42
CA TYR A 42 8.86 23.94 -6.18
C TYR A 42 8.27 22.97 -5.14
N TYR A 43 7.46 22.00 -5.56
CA TYR A 43 6.92 20.96 -4.66
C TYR A 43 7.90 19.82 -4.40
N PHE A 44 8.64 19.42 -5.44
CA PHE A 44 9.55 18.27 -5.42
C PHE A 44 10.82 18.61 -6.21
N PRO A 45 11.88 19.04 -5.53
CA PRO A 45 13.14 19.45 -6.16
C PRO A 45 13.75 18.38 -7.07
N PHE A 46 13.66 17.11 -6.66
CA PHE A 46 14.15 15.97 -7.44
C PHE A 46 13.04 14.99 -7.76
N LYS A 47 13.19 14.25 -8.87
CA LYS A 47 12.27 13.17 -9.26
C LYS A 47 12.16 12.11 -8.16
N LEU A 48 13.27 11.85 -7.46
CA LEU A 48 13.31 10.90 -6.35
C LEU A 48 12.40 11.34 -5.19
N ASP A 49 12.40 12.62 -4.85
CA ASP A 49 11.53 13.15 -3.77
C ASP A 49 10.05 12.92 -4.07
N LEU A 50 9.67 13.17 -5.33
CA LEU A 50 8.31 12.91 -5.79
C LEU A 50 7.98 11.42 -5.76
N PHE A 51 8.89 10.57 -6.23
CA PHE A 51 8.71 9.12 -6.21
C PHE A 51 8.59 8.58 -4.78
N MET A 52 9.44 9.05 -3.88
CA MET A 52 9.37 8.69 -2.46
C MET A 52 8.05 9.12 -1.84
N ALA A 53 7.58 10.35 -2.11
CA ALA A 53 6.32 10.83 -1.59
C ALA A 53 5.10 10.03 -2.13
N VAL A 54 5.15 9.59 -3.38
CA VAL A 54 4.15 8.68 -3.97
C VAL A 54 4.20 7.30 -3.28
N ALA A 55 5.39 6.74 -3.11
CA ALA A 55 5.58 5.46 -2.43
C ALA A 55 5.13 5.51 -0.96
N ASP A 56 5.49 6.57 -0.24
CA ASP A 56 5.06 6.77 1.15
C ASP A 56 3.53 6.75 1.24
N ARG A 57 2.85 7.58 0.45
CA ARG A 57 1.40 7.75 0.52
C ARG A 57 0.60 6.55 0.03
N TYR A 58 1.00 5.94 -1.09
CA TYR A 58 0.18 4.91 -1.77
C TYR A 58 0.68 3.48 -1.56
N VAL A 59 1.89 3.30 -1.08
CA VAL A 59 2.43 1.98 -0.74
C VAL A 59 2.55 1.81 0.76
N PHE A 60 3.36 2.62 1.43
CA PHE A 60 3.67 2.40 2.85
C PHE A 60 2.52 2.81 3.78
N ASP A 61 1.95 4.01 3.62
CA ASP A 61 0.84 4.48 4.48
C ASP A 61 -0.40 3.59 4.36
N THR A 62 -0.63 3.01 3.17
CA THR A 62 -1.73 2.07 2.96
C THR A 62 -1.55 0.74 3.68
N GLN A 63 -0.32 0.39 4.08
CA GLN A 63 -0.01 -0.82 4.83
C GLN A 63 -0.15 -0.64 6.35
N HIS A 64 -0.19 0.59 6.85
CA HIS A 64 -0.42 0.84 8.27
C HIS A 64 -1.81 0.36 8.70
N SER A 65 -1.85 -0.41 9.79
CA SER A 65 -3.10 -0.95 10.35
C SER A 65 -4.12 0.15 10.65
N LYS A 66 -3.68 1.28 11.21
CA LYS A 66 -4.54 2.45 11.52
C LYS A 66 -5.27 3.02 10.29
N ASN A 67 -4.74 2.83 9.10
CA ASN A 67 -5.35 3.29 7.85
C ASN A 67 -6.26 2.24 7.20
N LYS A 68 -6.24 1.02 7.71
CA LYS A 68 -7.05 -0.10 7.21
C LYS A 68 -8.30 -0.34 8.04
N PHE A 69 -8.18 -0.31 9.37
CA PHE A 69 -9.28 -0.60 10.29
C PHE A 69 -8.98 -0.05 11.70
N ASN A 70 -10.05 0.25 12.44
CA ASN A 70 -9.98 0.67 13.83
C ASN A 70 -10.52 -0.48 14.70
N PHE A 71 -9.69 -1.47 14.98
CA PHE A 71 -10.05 -2.54 15.90
C PHE A 71 -9.52 -2.21 17.28
N THR A 72 -10.43 -2.06 18.25
CA THR A 72 -10.07 -1.81 19.65
C THR A 72 -10.38 -3.00 20.53
N ASP A 73 -11.59 -3.54 20.42
CA ASP A 73 -12.08 -4.68 21.21
C ASP A 73 -13.04 -5.53 20.37
N GLY A 74 -13.08 -6.85 20.64
CA GLY A 74 -13.95 -7.78 19.94
C GLY A 74 -13.33 -9.17 19.84
N SER A 75 -14.08 -10.10 19.25
CA SER A 75 -13.65 -11.47 19.00
C SER A 75 -12.58 -11.57 17.91
N LEU A 76 -11.88 -12.69 17.86
CA LEU A 76 -10.91 -12.97 16.79
C LEU A 76 -11.60 -12.98 15.42
N SER A 77 -12.84 -13.50 15.34
CA SER A 77 -13.62 -13.50 14.10
C SER A 77 -13.86 -12.07 13.61
N GLU A 78 -14.33 -11.19 14.48
CA GLU A 78 -14.56 -9.77 14.14
C GLU A 78 -13.26 -9.06 13.72
N PHE A 79 -12.16 -9.37 14.38
CA PHE A 79 -10.84 -8.87 13.98
C PHE A 79 -10.48 -9.30 12.56
N ILE A 80 -10.65 -10.59 12.23
CA ILE A 80 -10.38 -11.15 10.91
C ILE A 80 -11.24 -10.48 9.85
N ASP A 81 -12.55 -10.36 10.09
CA ASP A 81 -13.50 -9.76 9.15
C ASP A 81 -13.15 -8.29 8.87
N GLN A 82 -12.81 -7.52 9.91
CA GLN A 82 -12.38 -6.14 9.74
C GLN A 82 -11.04 -6.03 9.01
N TYR A 83 -10.10 -6.95 9.28
CA TYR A 83 -8.82 -7.00 8.57
C TYR A 83 -9.01 -7.25 7.07
N ILE A 84 -9.86 -8.23 6.71
CA ILE A 84 -10.20 -8.55 5.33
C ILE A 84 -10.84 -7.34 4.64
N ALA A 85 -11.90 -6.80 5.24
CA ALA A 85 -12.60 -5.63 4.71
C ALA A 85 -11.68 -4.42 4.52
N GLY A 86 -10.77 -4.18 5.46
CA GLY A 86 -9.78 -3.10 5.37
C GLY A 86 -8.79 -3.28 4.23
N VAL A 87 -8.33 -4.51 3.98
CA VAL A 87 -7.47 -4.84 2.84
C VAL A 87 -8.23 -4.64 1.53
N GLU A 88 -9.44 -5.17 1.40
CA GLU A 88 -10.28 -5.04 0.20
C GLU A 88 -10.59 -3.58 -0.13
N ASN A 89 -11.02 -2.80 0.85
CA ASN A 89 -11.30 -1.38 0.68
C ASN A 89 -10.06 -0.60 0.22
N THR A 90 -8.89 -0.92 0.77
CA THR A 90 -7.62 -0.31 0.37
C THR A 90 -7.29 -0.65 -1.08
N MET A 91 -7.43 -1.91 -1.48
CA MET A 91 -7.18 -2.36 -2.84
C MET A 91 -8.14 -1.71 -3.84
N GLN A 92 -9.45 -1.68 -3.55
CA GLN A 92 -10.45 -1.04 -4.39
C GLN A 92 -10.19 0.46 -4.57
N ARG A 93 -9.72 1.15 -3.51
CA ARG A 93 -9.33 2.56 -3.60
C ARG A 93 -8.14 2.76 -4.53
N LEU A 94 -7.10 1.92 -4.42
CA LEU A 94 -5.91 2.00 -5.27
C LEU A 94 -6.24 1.70 -6.73
N VAL A 95 -7.07 0.68 -6.99
CA VAL A 95 -7.58 0.37 -8.33
C VAL A 95 -8.28 1.59 -8.94
N ARG A 96 -9.20 2.22 -8.22
CA ARG A 96 -9.89 3.44 -8.67
C ARG A 96 -8.94 4.61 -8.95
N LEU A 97 -7.89 4.79 -8.14
CA LEU A 97 -6.89 5.83 -8.35
C LEU A 97 -6.03 5.58 -9.61
N LEU A 98 -5.77 4.31 -9.94
CA LEU A 98 -5.00 3.92 -11.12
C LEU A 98 -5.84 3.88 -12.40
N ASP A 99 -7.16 3.80 -12.28
CA ASP A 99 -8.10 3.87 -13.40
C ASP A 99 -8.25 5.32 -13.86
N ASP A 100 -7.77 5.60 -15.06
CA ASP A 100 -7.96 6.89 -15.73
C ASP A 100 -8.98 6.81 -16.89
N GLY A 101 -9.73 5.71 -16.97
CA GLY A 101 -10.69 5.45 -18.07
C GLY A 101 -10.03 5.17 -19.42
N ASN A 102 -8.69 5.12 -19.48
CA ASN A 102 -7.93 4.89 -20.69
C ASN A 102 -6.95 3.73 -20.48
N ASN A 103 -7.40 2.49 -20.71
CA ASN A 103 -6.61 1.28 -20.58
C ASN A 103 -6.46 0.56 -21.94
N PRO A 104 -5.65 1.09 -22.88
CA PRO A 104 -5.53 0.54 -24.24
C PRO A 104 -4.84 -0.82 -24.26
N SER A 105 -4.11 -1.21 -23.23
CA SER A 105 -3.36 -2.46 -23.17
C SER A 105 -4.15 -3.63 -22.59
N GLY A 106 -5.37 -3.38 -22.04
CA GLY A 106 -6.14 -4.43 -21.35
C GLY A 106 -5.48 -4.97 -20.08
N CYS A 107 -4.37 -4.34 -19.63
CA CYS A 107 -3.69 -4.73 -18.40
C CYS A 107 -4.57 -4.43 -17.19
N SER A 108 -4.61 -5.35 -16.24
CA SER A 108 -5.29 -5.17 -14.98
C SER A 108 -4.68 -4.01 -14.17
N PHE A 109 -5.51 -3.23 -13.46
CA PHE A 109 -5.03 -2.19 -12.54
C PHE A 109 -4.17 -2.77 -11.41
N ASN A 110 -4.40 -4.02 -11.04
CA ASN A 110 -3.55 -4.75 -10.09
C ASN A 110 -2.13 -4.92 -10.63
N PHE A 111 -1.96 -5.14 -11.93
CA PHE A 111 -0.65 -5.19 -12.58
C PHE A 111 0.11 -3.86 -12.43
N TYR A 112 -0.55 -2.72 -12.64
CA TYR A 112 0.08 -1.41 -12.47
C TYR A 112 0.52 -1.16 -11.02
N TYR A 113 -0.28 -1.58 -10.05
CA TYR A 113 0.11 -1.46 -8.66
C TYR A 113 1.29 -2.39 -8.31
N TYR A 114 1.28 -3.62 -8.81
CA TYR A 114 2.41 -4.55 -8.65
C TYR A 114 3.68 -4.01 -9.29
N HIS A 115 3.58 -3.44 -10.48
CA HIS A 115 4.70 -2.78 -11.17
C HIS A 115 5.26 -1.61 -10.35
N LEU A 116 4.40 -0.81 -9.70
CA LEU A 116 4.84 0.23 -8.77
C LEU A 116 5.59 -0.36 -7.56
N LEU A 117 5.08 -1.45 -6.97
CA LEU A 117 5.75 -2.12 -5.84
C LEU A 117 7.17 -2.59 -6.20
N MET A 118 7.35 -3.15 -7.39
CA MET A 118 8.67 -3.56 -7.88
C MET A 118 9.63 -2.37 -8.02
N GLN A 119 9.15 -1.25 -8.54
CA GLN A 119 9.95 -0.03 -8.63
C GLN A 119 10.30 0.54 -7.26
N VAL A 120 9.37 0.54 -6.30
CA VAL A 120 9.63 0.94 -4.91
C VAL A 120 10.75 0.08 -4.32
N ARG A 121 10.73 -1.22 -4.56
CA ARG A 121 11.80 -2.13 -4.12
C ARG A 121 13.16 -1.78 -4.70
N LEU A 122 13.20 -1.29 -5.95
CA LEU A 122 14.44 -0.98 -6.67
C LEU A 122 14.99 0.42 -6.39
N TYR A 123 14.11 1.41 -6.27
CA TYR A 123 14.53 2.82 -6.31
C TYR A 123 14.28 3.58 -4.99
N TYR A 124 13.47 3.03 -4.06
CA TYR A 124 13.23 3.72 -2.79
C TYR A 124 14.42 3.52 -1.83
N PRO A 125 15.08 4.59 -1.34
CA PRO A 125 16.21 4.47 -0.44
C PRO A 125 15.82 3.78 0.88
N ASN A 126 16.67 2.87 1.35
CA ASN A 126 16.47 2.12 2.62
C ASN A 126 15.10 1.42 2.72
N VAL A 127 14.59 0.94 1.61
CA VAL A 127 13.28 0.29 1.52
C VAL A 127 13.13 -0.91 2.46
N GLU A 128 14.22 -1.66 2.68
CA GLU A 128 14.24 -2.82 3.59
C GLU A 128 13.81 -2.44 5.01
N GLN A 129 14.30 -1.31 5.51
CA GLN A 129 13.95 -0.84 6.85
C GLN A 129 12.47 -0.48 6.96
N LYS A 130 11.90 0.15 5.93
CA LYS A 130 10.46 0.46 5.87
C LYS A 130 9.61 -0.81 5.79
N ILE A 131 10.01 -1.76 4.97
CA ILE A 131 9.34 -3.05 4.84
C ILE A 131 9.40 -3.81 6.16
N ALA A 132 10.57 -3.88 6.81
CA ALA A 132 10.73 -4.53 8.11
C ALA A 132 9.84 -3.90 9.19
N ALA A 133 9.76 -2.56 9.24
CA ALA A 133 8.89 -1.86 10.19
C ALA A 133 7.40 -2.17 9.99
N ILE A 134 6.94 -2.29 8.73
CA ILE A 134 5.57 -2.68 8.41
C ILE A 134 5.29 -4.12 8.84
N PHE A 135 6.24 -5.04 8.59
CA PHE A 135 6.11 -6.43 8.99
C PHE A 135 6.02 -6.57 10.50
N GLU A 136 6.90 -5.91 11.22
CA GLU A 136 6.91 -5.88 12.68
C GLU A 136 5.60 -5.33 13.26
N GLN A 137 5.06 -4.26 12.68
CA GLN A 137 3.80 -3.67 13.10
C GLN A 137 2.62 -4.62 12.88
N ASN A 138 2.54 -5.25 11.69
CA ASN A 138 1.46 -6.20 11.39
C ASN A 138 1.56 -7.46 12.27
N HIS A 139 2.78 -7.96 12.51
CA HIS A 139 3.00 -9.11 13.37
C HIS A 139 2.55 -8.81 14.81
N ARG A 140 2.93 -7.66 15.39
CA ARG A 140 2.46 -7.24 16.72
C ARG A 140 0.94 -7.14 16.81
N LEU A 141 0.29 -6.66 15.75
CA LEU A 141 -1.17 -6.55 15.68
C LEU A 141 -1.83 -7.93 15.76
N TRP A 142 -1.37 -8.88 14.95
CA TRP A 142 -1.86 -10.26 14.97
C TRP A 142 -1.59 -10.95 16.30
N LYS A 143 -0.38 -10.79 16.84
CA LYS A 143 -0.01 -11.34 18.15
C LYS A 143 -0.94 -10.83 19.26
N SER A 144 -1.27 -9.54 19.26
CA SER A 144 -2.23 -8.96 20.22
C SER A 144 -3.64 -9.56 20.07
N ALA A 145 -4.12 -9.76 18.83
CA ALA A 145 -5.43 -10.36 18.58
C ALA A 145 -5.48 -11.84 19.03
N ILE A 146 -4.46 -12.62 18.71
CA ILE A 146 -4.36 -14.04 19.10
C ILE A 146 -4.23 -14.18 20.62
N HIS A 147 -3.45 -13.32 21.28
CA HIS A 147 -3.32 -13.33 22.73
C HIS A 147 -4.67 -13.12 23.41
N ARG A 148 -5.43 -12.11 23.01
CA ARG A 148 -6.79 -11.85 23.55
C ARG A 148 -7.73 -13.02 23.28
N ALA A 149 -7.73 -13.56 22.08
CA ALA A 149 -8.57 -14.70 21.74
C ALA A 149 -8.28 -15.92 22.62
N LYS A 150 -7.02 -16.13 22.98
CA LYS A 150 -6.60 -17.18 23.92
C LYS A 150 -7.10 -16.89 25.34
N GLU A 151 -6.94 -15.66 25.84
CA GLU A 151 -7.40 -15.24 27.16
C GLU A 151 -8.93 -15.34 27.28
N ASN A 152 -9.67 -15.00 26.23
CA ASN A 152 -11.13 -15.10 26.16
C ASN A 152 -11.66 -16.52 25.93
N GLY A 153 -10.79 -17.50 25.72
CA GLY A 153 -11.19 -18.89 25.45
C GLY A 153 -11.77 -19.13 24.04
N GLU A 154 -11.57 -18.20 23.12
CA GLU A 154 -12.02 -18.32 21.73
C GLU A 154 -11.20 -19.33 20.94
N ILE A 155 -9.94 -19.51 21.34
CA ILE A 155 -9.02 -20.51 20.79
C ILE A 155 -8.43 -21.38 21.89
N ARG A 156 -7.88 -22.54 21.51
CA ARG A 156 -7.31 -23.50 22.45
C ARG A 156 -6.16 -22.87 23.26
N SER A 157 -6.13 -23.18 24.56
CA SER A 157 -5.14 -22.62 25.50
C SER A 157 -3.71 -23.16 25.31
N ASP A 158 -3.56 -24.30 24.62
CA ASP A 158 -2.27 -24.95 24.35
C ASP A 158 -1.54 -24.39 23.11
N LEU A 159 -2.20 -23.50 22.32
CA LEU A 159 -1.57 -22.87 21.17
C LEU A 159 -0.50 -21.85 21.58
N ASP A 160 0.62 -21.88 20.90
CA ASP A 160 1.63 -20.82 21.00
C ASP A 160 1.15 -19.55 20.29
N VAL A 161 1.19 -18.42 21.00
CA VAL A 161 0.68 -17.14 20.50
C VAL A 161 1.54 -16.60 19.37
N GLU A 162 2.86 -16.73 19.45
CA GLU A 162 3.80 -16.24 18.45
C GLU A 162 3.66 -17.00 17.14
N GLU A 163 3.70 -18.33 17.21
CA GLU A 163 3.56 -19.20 16.04
C GLU A 163 2.19 -19.06 15.39
N THR A 164 1.13 -19.00 16.20
CA THR A 164 -0.24 -18.83 15.68
C THR A 164 -0.42 -17.48 14.98
N ALA A 165 0.07 -16.39 15.58
CA ALA A 165 0.03 -15.07 14.96
C ALA A 165 0.81 -15.02 13.64
N LEU A 166 1.97 -15.65 13.59
CA LEU A 166 2.78 -15.75 12.38
C LEU A 166 2.06 -16.52 11.27
N MET A 167 1.42 -17.66 11.60
CA MET A 167 0.64 -18.45 10.64
C MET A 167 -0.52 -17.63 10.03
N PHE A 168 -1.33 -16.99 10.87
CA PHE A 168 -2.44 -16.14 10.40
C PHE A 168 -1.93 -15.01 9.51
N TRP A 169 -0.91 -14.29 9.97
CA TRP A 169 -0.35 -13.20 9.20
C TRP A 169 0.20 -13.65 7.84
N GLN A 170 0.93 -14.76 7.76
CA GLN A 170 1.44 -15.32 6.49
C GLN A 170 0.30 -15.73 5.56
N MET A 171 -0.73 -16.40 6.08
CA MET A 171 -1.90 -16.80 5.29
C MET A 171 -2.59 -15.59 4.65
N PHE A 172 -2.82 -14.52 5.41
CA PHE A 172 -3.46 -13.31 4.90
C PHE A 172 -2.52 -12.49 4.00
N PHE A 173 -1.21 -12.55 4.22
CA PHE A 173 -0.23 -11.96 3.29
C PHE A 173 -0.28 -12.64 1.92
N TRP A 174 -0.31 -13.96 1.87
CA TRP A 174 -0.46 -14.74 0.64
C TRP A 174 -1.80 -14.51 -0.04
N TRP A 175 -2.90 -14.53 0.70
CA TRP A 175 -4.23 -14.24 0.19
C TRP A 175 -4.28 -12.85 -0.50
N ARG A 176 -3.76 -11.83 0.13
CA ARG A 176 -3.66 -10.48 -0.44
C ARG A 176 -2.82 -10.46 -1.71
N THR A 177 -1.70 -11.17 -1.74
CA THR A 177 -0.84 -11.27 -2.92
C THR A 177 -1.58 -11.95 -4.07
N MET A 178 -2.36 -13.02 -3.78
CA MET A 178 -3.19 -13.69 -4.78
C MET A 178 -4.31 -12.80 -5.31
N LEU A 179 -4.91 -11.93 -4.49
CA LEU A 179 -5.89 -10.94 -4.96
C LEU A 179 -5.29 -9.97 -5.98
N LEU A 180 -4.02 -9.59 -5.81
CA LEU A 180 -3.30 -8.74 -6.76
C LEU A 180 -3.05 -9.44 -8.11
N LEU A 181 -2.99 -10.76 -8.12
CA LEU A 181 -2.68 -11.56 -9.32
C LEU A 181 -3.92 -12.09 -10.06
N ARG A 182 -5.14 -11.99 -9.46
CA ARG A 182 -6.36 -12.63 -9.97
C ARG A 182 -7.10 -11.83 -11.07
N HIS A 183 -6.71 -10.60 -11.37
CA HIS A 183 -7.41 -9.77 -12.38
C HIS A 183 -6.43 -9.05 -13.27
#